data_af404d76e9df47c3a27397a02dd32557
#
_entry.id   af404d76e9df47c3a27397a02dd32557
#
_cell.length_a   1.000
_cell.length_b   1.000
_cell.length_c   1.000
_cell.angle_alpha   90.00
_cell.angle_beta   90.00
_cell.angle_gamma   90.00
#
_symmetry.space_group_name_H-M   'P 1'
#
loop_
_entity.id
_entity.type
_entity.pdbx_description
1 polymer ?
#
loop_
_entity_poly.entity_id
_entity_poly.type
_entity_poly.pdbx_seq_one_letter_code
_entity_poly.pdbx_strand_id
1 'polypeptide(L)'
;PELGIYKCFGCGEGGDIFNFHQKIEGLDFPQSLEQLAERAGVKLPKRSIDPEKRKKKTLYELNDLASKFYHYLLTEHKVGKSALKYVKDKRGLKKKTIEEFTVGYAPDSWDSLYKFLKSRDHKEDDMVAAGLIVKRKSGEGYIDKFRKRIVFPFVDVAGKTVGFTGRVLDDSKPKYLNTAETLVFHKSSFIFGLDKAKVSLKQEGAVFVEGQTDVVSASQAGITNVVCSSGTSLTIGQLKLLARYTKDITFAFDSDTAGLTAIHRAIELAERESFNIKVAMIPEEFNDLDDYLAADKKAAGKLLSEGIPVFDFFLVSALR
;
A
#
# COMPACT_ATOMS: atom_id res chain seq x y z
N PRO A 1 4.21 23.03 29.60
CA PRO A 1 4.94 21.76 29.65
C PRO A 1 4.57 20.90 30.86
N GLU A 2 4.33 21.52 32.02
CA GLU A 2 4.08 20.81 33.29
C GLU A 2 2.81 19.97 33.29
N LEU A 3 1.78 20.36 32.55
CA LEU A 3 0.49 19.62 32.49
C LEU A 3 0.48 18.51 31.43
N GLY A 4 1.53 18.37 30.58
CA GLY A 4 1.58 17.34 29.53
C GLY A 4 0.46 17.41 28.50
N ILE A 5 -0.17 18.58 28.32
CA ILE A 5 -1.25 18.82 27.37
C ILE A 5 -0.85 19.84 26.32
N TYR A 6 -1.50 19.77 25.16
CA TYR A 6 -1.39 20.77 24.09
C TYR A 6 -2.76 21.37 23.78
N LYS A 7 -2.75 22.59 23.21
CA LYS A 7 -3.92 23.23 22.63
C LYS A 7 -3.50 24.02 21.39
N CYS A 8 -4.23 23.82 20.30
CA CYS A 8 -4.09 24.61 19.09
C CYS A 8 -5.07 25.78 19.10
N PHE A 9 -4.58 27.01 19.09
CA PHE A 9 -5.44 28.20 19.10
C PHE A 9 -6.09 28.48 17.73
N GLY A 10 -5.58 27.87 16.65
CA GLY A 10 -6.14 28.04 15.31
C GLY A 10 -7.37 27.17 15.04
N CYS A 11 -7.33 25.88 15.42
CA CYS A 11 -8.44 24.94 15.17
C CYS A 11 -9.19 24.51 16.46
N GLY A 12 -8.78 24.98 17.65
CA GLY A 12 -9.40 24.63 18.93
C GLY A 12 -9.05 23.24 19.47
N GLU A 13 -8.29 22.42 18.72
CA GLU A 13 -7.90 21.08 19.12
C GLU A 13 -6.96 21.07 20.31
N GLY A 14 -7.12 20.06 21.18
CA GLY A 14 -6.27 19.91 22.35
C GLY A 14 -6.35 18.50 22.92
N GLY A 15 -5.45 18.20 23.83
CA GLY A 15 -5.40 16.91 24.53
C GLY A 15 -4.01 16.61 25.07
N ASP A 16 -3.80 15.38 25.46
CA ASP A 16 -2.52 14.85 25.93
C ASP A 16 -1.64 14.32 24.78
N ILE A 17 -0.50 13.74 25.12
CA ILE A 17 0.44 13.16 24.15
C ILE A 17 -0.22 12.04 23.32
N PHE A 18 -1.16 11.29 23.88
CA PHE A 18 -1.85 10.21 23.16
C PHE A 18 -2.80 10.81 22.12
N ASN A 19 -3.59 11.82 22.49
CA ASN A 19 -4.47 12.52 21.57
C ASN A 19 -3.67 13.18 20.42
N PHE A 20 -2.53 13.81 20.75
CA PHE A 20 -1.65 14.39 19.74
C PHE A 20 -1.12 13.33 18.77
N HIS A 21 -0.58 12.22 19.29
CA HIS A 21 0.00 11.16 18.50
C HIS A 21 -1.05 10.47 17.61
N GLN A 22 -2.25 10.20 18.14
CA GLN A 22 -3.37 9.65 17.36
C GLN A 22 -3.70 10.52 16.15
N LYS A 23 -3.77 11.84 16.35
CA LYS A 23 -4.11 12.80 15.29
C LYS A 23 -3.01 12.97 14.24
N ILE A 24 -1.76 13.01 14.68
CA ILE A 24 -0.62 13.18 13.76
C ILE A 24 -0.42 11.93 12.91
N GLU A 25 -0.50 10.75 13.52
CA GLU A 25 -0.23 9.47 12.86
C GLU A 25 -1.48 8.80 12.26
N GLY A 26 -2.68 9.32 12.56
CA GLY A 26 -3.95 8.73 12.11
C GLY A 26 -4.28 7.39 12.79
N LEU A 27 -3.81 7.20 14.02
CA LEU A 27 -3.93 5.95 14.79
C LEU A 27 -5.12 5.97 15.74
N ASP A 28 -5.57 4.79 16.17
CA ASP A 28 -6.45 4.66 17.33
C ASP A 28 -5.64 4.71 18.65
N PHE A 29 -6.36 4.82 19.80
CA PHE A 29 -5.70 4.92 21.11
C PHE A 29 -4.81 3.71 21.44
N PRO A 30 -5.23 2.45 21.24
CA PRO A 30 -4.38 1.28 21.45
C PRO A 30 -3.10 1.29 20.63
N GLN A 31 -3.18 1.64 19.35
CA GLN A 31 -2.02 1.75 18.45
C GLN A 31 -1.06 2.86 18.91
N SER A 32 -1.62 4.02 19.27
CA SER A 32 -0.85 5.14 19.80
C SER A 32 -0.14 4.78 21.10
N LEU A 33 -0.84 4.12 22.03
CA LEU A 33 -0.28 3.66 23.30
C LEU A 33 0.87 2.68 23.10
N GLU A 34 0.72 1.69 22.19
CA GLU A 34 1.79 0.73 21.88
C GLU A 34 3.04 1.42 21.33
N GLN A 35 2.88 2.33 20.36
CA GLN A 35 4.02 3.03 19.76
C GLN A 35 4.73 3.96 20.74
N LEU A 36 3.97 4.70 21.55
CA LEU A 36 4.56 5.60 22.55
C LEU A 36 5.24 4.83 23.68
N ALA A 37 4.68 3.69 24.10
CA ALA A 37 5.31 2.82 25.08
C ALA A 37 6.62 2.22 24.57
N GLU A 38 6.64 1.79 23.30
CA GLU A 38 7.86 1.28 22.66
C GLU A 38 8.95 2.36 22.59
N ARG A 39 8.60 3.58 22.16
CA ARG A 39 9.51 4.73 22.13
C ARG A 39 10.06 5.13 23.50
N ALA A 40 9.21 5.01 24.55
CA ALA A 40 9.57 5.31 25.92
C ALA A 40 10.29 4.16 26.64
N GLY A 41 10.44 2.98 26.01
CA GLY A 41 10.99 1.78 26.67
C GLY A 41 10.09 1.23 27.79
N VAL A 42 8.82 1.63 27.83
CA VAL A 42 7.86 1.22 28.86
C VAL A 42 7.22 -0.10 28.47
N LYS A 43 7.37 -1.12 29.32
CA LYS A 43 6.66 -2.39 29.16
C LYS A 43 5.22 -2.22 29.63
N LEU A 44 4.27 -2.26 28.69
CA LEU A 44 2.86 -2.28 29.05
C LEU A 44 2.53 -3.53 29.87
N PRO A 45 1.68 -3.41 30.90
CA PRO A 45 1.27 -4.57 31.69
C PRO A 45 0.61 -5.62 30.79
N LYS A 46 0.98 -6.88 30.95
CA LYS A 46 0.34 -8.00 30.24
C LYS A 46 -1.12 -8.10 30.71
N ARG A 47 -2.03 -7.36 30.05
CA ARG A 47 -3.44 -7.73 30.10
C ARG A 47 -3.54 -9.16 29.57
N SER A 48 -4.48 -9.96 30.08
CA SER A 48 -4.84 -11.24 29.45
C SER A 48 -5.06 -10.95 27.97
N ILE A 49 -4.11 -11.36 27.13
CA ILE A 49 -4.11 -10.98 25.70
C ILE A 49 -5.30 -11.70 25.11
N ASP A 50 -6.30 -10.94 24.73
CA ASP A 50 -7.43 -11.39 23.93
C ASP A 50 -6.90 -12.35 22.83
N PRO A 51 -7.45 -13.57 22.73
CA PRO A 51 -7.01 -14.54 21.73
C PRO A 51 -6.92 -13.95 20.31
N GLU A 52 -7.83 -13.05 19.96
CA GLU A 52 -7.81 -12.34 18.67
C GLU A 52 -6.61 -11.41 18.52
N LYS A 53 -6.28 -10.64 19.57
CA LYS A 53 -5.08 -9.78 19.56
C LYS A 53 -3.80 -10.59 19.44
N ARG A 54 -3.74 -11.75 20.12
CA ARG A 54 -2.60 -12.68 19.97
C ARG A 54 -2.51 -13.20 18.54
N LYS A 55 -3.63 -13.59 17.94
CA LYS A 55 -3.67 -14.05 16.55
C LYS A 55 -3.21 -12.96 15.58
N LYS A 56 -3.74 -11.73 15.72
CA LYS A 56 -3.30 -10.57 14.91
C LYS A 56 -1.79 -10.36 14.99
N LYS A 57 -1.23 -10.38 16.20
CA LYS A 57 0.21 -10.24 16.42
C LYS A 57 1.00 -11.32 15.65
N THR A 58 0.59 -12.59 15.76
CA THR A 58 1.22 -13.68 15.00
C THR A 58 1.16 -13.46 13.49
N LEU A 59 0.03 -12.97 12.97
CA LEU A 59 -0.11 -12.70 11.53
C LEU A 59 0.81 -11.56 11.07
N TYR A 60 0.95 -10.50 11.84
CA TYR A 60 1.91 -9.43 11.56
C TYR A 60 3.36 -9.94 11.55
N GLU A 61 3.75 -10.74 12.55
CA GLU A 61 5.07 -11.35 12.62
C GLU A 61 5.36 -12.25 11.41
N LEU A 62 4.41 -13.07 10.99
CA LEU A 62 4.52 -13.93 9.80
C LEU A 62 4.67 -13.12 8.52
N ASN A 63 3.87 -12.07 8.35
CA ASN A 63 3.95 -11.20 7.19
C ASN A 63 5.28 -10.43 7.13
N ASP A 64 5.78 -9.93 8.27
CA ASP A 64 7.08 -9.28 8.34
C ASP A 64 8.23 -10.23 7.98
N LEU A 65 8.22 -11.46 8.51
CA LEU A 65 9.19 -12.48 8.15
C LEU A 65 9.13 -12.84 6.66
N ALA A 66 7.92 -12.97 6.10
CA ALA A 66 7.75 -13.25 4.67
C ALA A 66 8.24 -12.09 3.79
N SER A 67 7.99 -10.83 4.20
CA SER A 67 8.49 -9.64 3.52
C SER A 67 10.01 -9.62 3.47
N LYS A 68 10.67 -9.83 4.61
CA LYS A 68 12.14 -9.91 4.72
C LYS A 68 12.71 -11.08 3.90
N PHE A 69 12.05 -12.22 3.92
CA PHE A 69 12.44 -13.39 3.13
C PHE A 69 12.40 -13.10 1.62
N TYR A 70 11.30 -12.57 1.11
CA TYR A 70 11.18 -12.25 -0.31
C TYR A 70 12.15 -11.15 -0.73
N HIS A 71 12.37 -10.13 0.10
CA HIS A 71 13.32 -9.08 -0.16
C HIS A 71 14.75 -9.61 -0.22
N TYR A 72 15.16 -10.44 0.73
CA TYR A 72 16.46 -11.13 0.73
C TYR A 72 16.63 -11.99 -0.53
N LEU A 73 15.61 -12.73 -0.94
CA LEU A 73 15.69 -13.53 -2.16
C LEU A 73 15.88 -12.68 -3.42
N LEU A 74 15.32 -11.48 -3.46
CA LEU A 74 15.50 -10.56 -4.59
C LEU A 74 16.89 -9.94 -4.60
N THR A 75 17.37 -9.45 -3.45
CA THR A 75 18.53 -8.55 -3.38
C THR A 75 19.85 -9.27 -3.15
N GLU A 76 19.86 -10.36 -2.38
CA GLU A 76 21.08 -11.02 -1.90
C GLU A 76 21.22 -12.46 -2.41
N HIS A 77 20.14 -13.16 -2.69
CA HIS A 77 20.21 -14.57 -3.02
C HIS A 77 20.34 -14.82 -4.53
N LYS A 78 21.15 -15.83 -4.92
CA LYS A 78 21.40 -16.17 -6.34
C LYS A 78 20.13 -16.45 -7.16
N VAL A 79 19.06 -16.97 -6.52
CA VAL A 79 17.78 -17.28 -7.19
C VAL A 79 17.06 -16.02 -7.69
N GLY A 80 17.32 -14.88 -7.08
CA GLY A 80 16.70 -13.59 -7.44
C GLY A 80 17.42 -12.81 -8.54
N LYS A 81 18.59 -13.24 -9.03
CA LYS A 81 19.39 -12.46 -9.99
C LYS A 81 18.61 -12.05 -11.25
N SER A 82 17.86 -12.97 -11.86
CA SER A 82 17.05 -12.68 -13.04
C SER A 82 15.87 -11.74 -12.72
N ALA A 83 15.24 -11.94 -11.57
CA ALA A 83 14.16 -11.09 -11.09
C ALA A 83 14.66 -9.68 -10.75
N LEU A 84 15.82 -9.55 -10.10
CA LEU A 84 16.45 -8.25 -9.82
C LEU A 84 16.83 -7.52 -11.12
N LYS A 85 17.34 -8.23 -12.11
CA LYS A 85 17.61 -7.67 -13.44
C LYS A 85 16.32 -7.16 -14.08
N TYR A 86 15.24 -7.96 -14.06
CA TYR A 86 13.93 -7.53 -14.57
C TYR A 86 13.42 -6.26 -13.86
N VAL A 87 13.52 -6.19 -12.53
CA VAL A 87 13.08 -5.03 -11.74
C VAL A 87 13.88 -3.78 -12.09
N LYS A 88 15.20 -3.91 -12.30
CA LYS A 88 16.07 -2.79 -12.67
C LYS A 88 15.92 -2.38 -14.12
N ASP A 89 15.99 -3.33 -15.06
CA ASP A 89 16.13 -3.04 -16.49
C ASP A 89 14.75 -2.83 -17.17
N LYS A 90 13.74 -3.61 -16.76
CA LYS A 90 12.39 -3.54 -17.35
C LYS A 90 11.45 -2.59 -16.59
N ARG A 91 11.65 -2.43 -15.27
CA ARG A 91 10.82 -1.57 -14.41
C ARG A 91 11.54 -0.31 -13.99
N GLY A 92 12.81 -0.14 -14.34
CA GLY A 92 13.57 1.07 -14.05
C GLY A 92 13.76 1.36 -12.55
N LEU A 93 13.47 0.39 -11.63
CA LEU A 93 13.53 0.65 -10.20
C LEU A 93 14.96 0.74 -9.70
N LYS A 94 15.27 1.83 -9.03
CA LYS A 94 16.57 2.06 -8.38
C LYS A 94 16.70 1.28 -7.08
N LYS A 95 17.93 1.00 -6.67
CA LYS A 95 18.22 0.28 -5.43
C LYS A 95 17.49 0.89 -4.23
N LYS A 96 17.56 2.21 -4.07
CA LYS A 96 16.88 2.93 -2.98
C LYS A 96 15.37 2.65 -2.95
N THR A 97 14.71 2.66 -4.09
CA THR A 97 13.27 2.39 -4.20
C THR A 97 12.92 0.93 -3.88
N ILE A 98 13.77 -0.01 -4.33
CA ILE A 98 13.63 -1.44 -3.99
C ILE A 98 13.70 -1.64 -2.48
N GLU A 99 14.64 -0.98 -1.81
CA GLU A 99 14.81 -1.02 -0.34
C GLU A 99 13.63 -0.34 0.37
N GLU A 100 13.24 0.86 -0.07
CA GLU A 100 12.18 1.67 0.54
C GLU A 100 10.81 0.96 0.51
N PHE A 101 10.47 0.31 -0.60
CA PHE A 101 9.24 -0.46 -0.75
C PHE A 101 9.40 -1.93 -0.37
N THR A 102 10.57 -2.34 0.11
CA THR A 102 10.89 -3.73 0.48
C THR A 102 10.47 -4.70 -0.63
N VAL A 103 10.72 -4.31 -1.89
CA VAL A 103 10.37 -5.14 -3.05
C VAL A 103 11.07 -6.47 -2.94
N GLY A 104 10.35 -7.57 -3.18
CA GLY A 104 10.84 -8.92 -3.01
C GLY A 104 10.62 -9.82 -4.23
N TYR A 105 11.10 -11.04 -4.14
CA TYR A 105 10.88 -12.07 -5.15
C TYR A 105 10.40 -13.37 -4.52
N ALA A 106 9.25 -13.84 -4.94
CA ALA A 106 8.77 -15.20 -4.68
C ALA A 106 9.29 -16.11 -5.80
N PRO A 107 10.20 -17.05 -5.49
CA PRO A 107 10.86 -17.87 -6.52
C PRO A 107 9.89 -18.85 -7.18
N ASP A 108 10.34 -19.47 -8.27
CA ASP A 108 9.63 -20.57 -8.92
C ASP A 108 9.79 -21.86 -8.11
N SER A 109 9.18 -21.88 -6.94
CA SER A 109 9.21 -22.98 -5.98
C SER A 109 7.83 -23.14 -5.35
N TRP A 110 7.45 -24.39 -5.07
CA TRP A 110 6.15 -24.69 -4.49
C TRP A 110 6.07 -24.43 -2.97
N ASP A 111 7.20 -24.42 -2.26
CA ASP A 111 7.24 -24.51 -0.80
C ASP A 111 8.43 -23.80 -0.15
N SER A 112 9.06 -22.85 -0.83
CA SER A 112 10.25 -22.16 -0.30
C SER A 112 9.95 -21.33 0.94
N LEU A 113 8.87 -20.52 0.91
CA LEU A 113 8.43 -19.76 2.07
C LEU A 113 7.87 -20.66 3.17
N TYR A 114 7.08 -21.67 2.79
CA TYR A 114 6.54 -22.66 3.74
C TYR A 114 7.67 -23.32 4.54
N LYS A 115 8.71 -23.85 3.87
CA LYS A 115 9.86 -24.46 4.53
C LYS A 115 10.63 -23.48 5.42
N PHE A 116 10.79 -22.25 4.96
CA PHE A 116 11.45 -21.19 5.72
C PHE A 116 10.70 -20.85 7.02
N LEU A 117 9.38 -20.71 6.97
CA LEU A 117 8.56 -20.44 8.14
C LEU A 117 8.45 -21.66 9.07
N LYS A 118 8.33 -22.86 8.49
CA LYS A 118 8.27 -24.10 9.25
C LYS A 118 9.55 -24.37 10.03
N SER A 119 10.72 -24.06 9.47
CA SER A 119 12.02 -24.19 10.17
C SER A 119 12.17 -23.22 11.35
N ARG A 120 11.23 -22.30 11.55
CA ARG A 120 11.13 -21.34 12.68
C ARG A 120 9.94 -21.64 13.58
N ASP A 121 9.45 -22.89 13.56
CA ASP A 121 8.39 -23.40 14.42
C ASP A 121 7.03 -22.67 14.29
N HIS A 122 6.79 -21.99 13.17
CA HIS A 122 5.47 -21.42 12.89
C HIS A 122 4.46 -22.51 12.49
N LYS A 123 3.20 -22.32 12.91
CA LYS A 123 2.11 -23.27 12.62
C LYS A 123 1.52 -23.04 11.25
N GLU A 124 1.16 -24.10 10.55
CA GLU A 124 0.54 -24.06 9.23
C GLU A 124 -0.77 -23.27 9.23
N ASP A 125 -1.60 -23.44 10.25
CA ASP A 125 -2.88 -22.71 10.39
C ASP A 125 -2.69 -21.21 10.48
N ASP A 126 -1.58 -20.74 11.10
CA ASP A 126 -1.23 -19.34 11.16
C ASP A 126 -0.72 -18.83 9.80
N MET A 127 0.08 -19.64 9.10
CA MET A 127 0.56 -19.29 7.75
C MET A 127 -0.59 -19.22 6.73
N VAL A 128 -1.57 -20.13 6.82
CA VAL A 128 -2.79 -20.09 6.00
C VAL A 128 -3.63 -18.88 6.34
N ALA A 129 -3.83 -18.59 7.64
CA ALA A 129 -4.58 -17.43 8.11
C ALA A 129 -3.92 -16.09 7.70
N ALA A 130 -2.60 -16.04 7.54
CA ALA A 130 -1.86 -14.90 7.01
C ALA A 130 -1.94 -14.80 5.46
N GLY A 131 -2.50 -15.81 4.78
CA GLY A 131 -2.60 -15.85 3.32
C GLY A 131 -1.26 -16.10 2.62
N LEU A 132 -0.26 -16.65 3.31
CA LEU A 132 1.08 -16.90 2.79
C LEU A 132 1.19 -18.25 2.07
N ILE A 133 0.47 -19.24 2.57
CA ILE A 133 0.39 -20.59 1.99
C ILE A 133 -1.06 -21.00 1.78
N VAL A 134 -1.27 -21.98 0.94
CA VAL A 134 -2.57 -22.60 0.71
C VAL A 134 -2.47 -24.11 0.78
N LYS A 135 -3.53 -24.78 1.24
CA LYS A 135 -3.60 -26.23 1.23
C LYS A 135 -3.63 -26.74 -0.21
N ARG A 136 -2.95 -27.83 -0.50
CA ARG A 136 -3.00 -28.46 -1.82
C ARG A 136 -4.42 -28.92 -2.14
N LYS A 137 -4.83 -28.77 -3.40
CA LYS A 137 -6.14 -29.23 -3.87
C LYS A 137 -6.19 -30.75 -3.97
N SER A 138 -5.07 -31.39 -4.28
CA SER A 138 -4.92 -32.84 -4.39
C SER A 138 -3.72 -33.28 -3.54
N GLY A 139 -3.93 -34.27 -2.65
CA GLY A 139 -2.91 -34.75 -1.74
C GLY A 139 -2.78 -33.93 -0.43
N GLU A 140 -1.82 -34.37 0.37
CA GLU A 140 -1.51 -33.72 1.65
C GLU A 140 -0.49 -32.58 1.50
N GLY A 141 -0.51 -31.62 2.45
CA GLY A 141 0.48 -30.57 2.60
C GLY A 141 0.05 -29.22 2.03
N TYR A 142 1.02 -28.30 1.98
CA TYR A 142 0.82 -26.90 1.67
C TYR A 142 1.74 -26.44 0.55
N ILE A 143 1.35 -25.35 -0.12
CA ILE A 143 2.15 -24.68 -1.15
C ILE A 143 2.14 -23.19 -0.91
N ASP A 144 3.20 -22.52 -1.33
CA ASP A 144 3.33 -21.07 -1.27
C ASP A 144 2.24 -20.39 -2.12
N LYS A 145 1.60 -19.36 -1.58
CA LYS A 145 0.60 -18.58 -2.30
C LYS A 145 1.21 -17.82 -3.47
N PHE A 146 2.37 -17.22 -3.25
CA PHE A 146 3.10 -16.46 -4.27
C PHE A 146 4.25 -17.30 -4.81
N ARG A 147 4.34 -17.39 -6.13
CA ARG A 147 5.40 -18.12 -6.85
C ARG A 147 5.70 -17.43 -8.17
N LYS A 148 6.98 -17.38 -8.57
CA LYS A 148 7.45 -16.78 -9.81
C LYS A 148 6.92 -15.33 -9.99
N ARG A 149 7.02 -14.51 -8.91
CA ARG A 149 6.44 -13.16 -8.89
C ARG A 149 7.38 -12.17 -8.20
N ILE A 150 7.41 -10.94 -8.71
CA ILE A 150 7.87 -9.80 -7.95
C ILE A 150 6.79 -9.48 -6.91
N VAL A 151 7.19 -9.31 -5.67
CA VAL A 151 6.29 -9.16 -4.52
C VAL A 151 6.45 -7.77 -3.93
N PHE A 152 5.34 -7.07 -3.73
CA PHE A 152 5.27 -5.82 -2.99
C PHE A 152 4.48 -6.05 -1.71
N PRO A 153 5.06 -5.77 -0.53
CA PRO A 153 4.34 -5.88 0.72
C PRO A 153 3.24 -4.81 0.81
N PHE A 154 2.11 -5.18 1.37
CA PHE A 154 1.09 -4.25 1.81
C PHE A 154 1.40 -3.84 3.24
N VAL A 155 1.66 -2.55 3.42
CA VAL A 155 2.03 -1.97 4.72
C VAL A 155 0.91 -1.05 5.19
N ASP A 156 0.43 -1.25 6.41
CA ASP A 156 -0.60 -0.40 6.99
C ASP A 156 -0.03 0.95 7.48
N VAL A 157 -0.90 1.85 7.91
CA VAL A 157 -0.52 3.18 8.40
C VAL A 157 0.38 3.14 9.65
N ALA A 158 0.39 2.03 10.38
CA ALA A 158 1.27 1.81 11.53
C ALA A 158 2.63 1.20 11.14
N GLY A 159 2.89 1.00 9.84
CA GLY A 159 4.13 0.44 9.32
C GLY A 159 4.21 -1.10 9.41
N LYS A 160 3.11 -1.80 9.67
CA LYS A 160 3.07 -3.26 9.78
C LYS A 160 2.71 -3.89 8.43
N THR A 161 3.43 -4.93 8.04
CA THR A 161 3.09 -5.71 6.85
C THR A 161 1.81 -6.52 7.09
N VAL A 162 0.79 -6.31 6.27
CA VAL A 162 -0.54 -6.94 6.40
C VAL A 162 -0.83 -7.97 5.31
N GLY A 163 -0.05 -7.98 4.24
CA GLY A 163 -0.22 -8.87 3.10
C GLY A 163 0.71 -8.51 1.96
N PHE A 164 0.39 -8.98 0.76
CA PHE A 164 1.25 -8.81 -0.41
C PHE A 164 0.44 -8.72 -1.71
N THR A 165 1.02 -8.05 -2.70
CA THR A 165 0.68 -8.26 -4.10
C THR A 165 1.88 -8.83 -4.84
N GLY A 166 1.63 -9.77 -5.75
CA GLY A 166 2.67 -10.41 -6.55
C GLY A 166 2.40 -10.24 -8.04
N ARG A 167 3.33 -9.60 -8.78
CA ARG A 167 3.29 -9.42 -10.23
C ARG A 167 4.13 -10.49 -10.94
N VAL A 168 3.60 -11.10 -11.99
CA VAL A 168 4.37 -12.01 -12.84
C VAL A 168 5.50 -11.28 -13.58
N LEU A 169 6.56 -12.02 -13.93
CA LEU A 169 7.69 -11.50 -14.71
C LEU A 169 7.47 -11.67 -16.22
N ASP A 170 6.47 -12.46 -16.60
CA ASP A 170 6.07 -12.81 -17.96
C ASP A 170 4.59 -12.42 -18.21
N ASP A 171 4.01 -12.87 -19.31
CA ASP A 171 2.61 -12.59 -19.68
C ASP A 171 1.61 -13.60 -19.08
N SER A 172 2.02 -14.40 -18.11
CA SER A 172 1.13 -15.36 -17.44
C SER A 172 0.01 -14.68 -16.66
N LYS A 173 -1.16 -15.32 -16.61
CA LYS A 173 -2.33 -14.78 -15.90
C LYS A 173 -2.55 -15.51 -14.58
N PRO A 174 -3.06 -14.86 -13.55
CA PRO A 174 -3.36 -13.43 -13.47
C PRO A 174 -2.07 -12.59 -13.36
N LYS A 175 -2.04 -11.41 -14.03
CA LYS A 175 -0.90 -10.47 -14.01
C LYS A 175 -0.52 -10.08 -12.57
N TYR A 176 -1.51 -9.81 -11.73
CA TYR A 176 -1.37 -9.54 -10.30
C TYR A 176 -2.12 -10.57 -9.47
N LEU A 177 -1.53 -10.97 -8.36
CA LEU A 177 -2.13 -11.82 -7.34
C LEU A 177 -2.01 -11.13 -5.98
N ASN A 178 -3.13 -10.92 -5.30
CA ASN A 178 -3.16 -10.27 -3.99
C ASN A 178 -3.40 -11.29 -2.87
N THR A 179 -2.95 -10.96 -1.66
CA THR A 179 -3.41 -11.62 -0.43
C THR A 179 -4.94 -11.52 -0.36
N ALA A 180 -5.60 -12.61 0.03
CA ALA A 180 -7.03 -12.61 0.32
C ALA A 180 -7.33 -11.83 1.62
N GLU A 181 -8.62 -11.63 1.93
CA GLU A 181 -9.04 -11.08 3.22
C GLU A 181 -8.46 -11.92 4.37
N THR A 182 -7.91 -11.24 5.38
CA THR A 182 -7.39 -11.87 6.61
C THR A 182 -7.81 -11.05 7.83
N LEU A 183 -7.47 -11.54 9.01
CA LEU A 183 -7.74 -10.79 10.25
C LEU A 183 -7.01 -9.44 10.35
N VAL A 184 -5.96 -9.24 9.56
CA VAL A 184 -5.12 -8.03 9.54
C VAL A 184 -5.14 -7.28 8.21
N PHE A 185 -5.79 -7.81 7.19
CA PHE A 185 -5.86 -7.20 5.86
C PHE A 185 -7.28 -7.20 5.31
N HIS A 186 -7.81 -6.00 5.05
CA HIS A 186 -9.12 -5.78 4.45
C HIS A 186 -8.97 -4.88 3.22
N LYS A 187 -9.17 -5.44 2.03
CA LYS A 187 -9.01 -4.70 0.75
C LYS A 187 -9.87 -3.45 0.69
N SER A 188 -11.06 -3.51 1.23
CA SER A 188 -12.02 -2.40 1.22
C SER A 188 -11.63 -1.20 2.09
N SER A 189 -10.61 -1.34 2.93
CA SER A 189 -10.09 -0.28 3.80
C SER A 189 -8.57 -0.15 3.76
N PHE A 190 -7.91 -0.80 2.80
CA PHE A 190 -6.47 -0.70 2.59
C PHE A 190 -6.14 0.22 1.42
N ILE A 191 -5.15 1.09 1.60
CA ILE A 191 -4.59 1.97 0.56
C ILE A 191 -3.09 1.71 0.49
N PHE A 192 -2.59 1.31 -0.68
CA PHE A 192 -1.17 1.10 -0.92
C PHE A 192 -0.43 2.45 -1.01
N GLY A 193 0.73 2.53 -0.37
CA GLY A 193 1.55 3.74 -0.32
C GLY A 193 1.16 4.74 0.78
N LEU A 194 0.02 4.53 1.46
CA LEU A 194 -0.46 5.47 2.48
C LEU A 194 0.50 5.59 3.67
N ASP A 195 1.17 4.52 4.06
CA ASP A 195 2.20 4.51 5.10
C ASP A 195 3.32 5.52 4.84
N LYS A 196 3.68 5.73 3.57
CA LYS A 196 4.72 6.67 3.11
C LYS A 196 4.16 8.06 2.80
N ALA A 197 2.98 8.10 2.20
CA ALA A 197 2.38 9.34 1.72
C ALA A 197 1.74 10.21 2.83
N LYS A 198 1.43 9.66 4.00
CA LYS A 198 0.63 10.31 5.05
C LYS A 198 1.06 11.72 5.46
N VAL A 199 2.33 12.07 5.33
CA VAL A 199 2.82 13.43 5.62
C VAL A 199 2.55 14.37 4.45
N SER A 200 2.92 13.95 3.23
CA SER A 200 2.73 14.75 2.01
C SER A 200 1.25 14.97 1.69
N LEU A 201 0.38 13.98 1.99
CA LEU A 201 -1.08 14.11 1.80
C LEU A 201 -1.68 15.30 2.53
N LYS A 202 -1.16 15.64 3.71
CA LYS A 202 -1.65 16.79 4.50
C LYS A 202 -1.29 18.13 3.90
N GLN A 203 -0.23 18.20 3.10
CA GLN A 203 0.30 19.42 2.52
C GLN A 203 -0.11 19.59 1.05
N GLU A 204 -0.17 18.52 0.30
CA GLU A 204 -0.28 18.52 -1.15
C GLU A 204 -1.57 17.89 -1.66
N GLY A 205 -2.41 17.31 -0.77
CA GLY A 205 -3.54 16.48 -1.19
C GLY A 205 -3.11 15.10 -1.67
N ALA A 206 -4.07 14.26 -2.05
CA ALA A 206 -3.82 12.90 -2.52
C ALA A 206 -3.84 12.83 -4.04
N VAL A 207 -2.86 12.17 -4.64
CA VAL A 207 -2.94 11.67 -6.01
C VAL A 207 -3.30 10.20 -5.96
N PHE A 208 -4.46 9.84 -6.50
CA PHE A 208 -4.97 8.47 -6.47
C PHE A 208 -4.85 7.84 -7.85
N VAL A 209 -4.01 6.80 -7.96
CA VAL A 209 -3.69 6.08 -9.21
C VAL A 209 -4.26 4.66 -9.19
N GLU A 210 -4.18 3.93 -10.31
CA GLU A 210 -4.74 2.59 -10.41
C GLU A 210 -3.83 1.52 -9.78
N GLY A 211 -2.54 1.58 -10.02
CA GLY A 211 -1.60 0.49 -9.76
C GLY A 211 -0.51 0.78 -8.73
N GLN A 212 0.01 -0.30 -8.16
CA GLN A 212 1.15 -0.22 -7.24
C GLN A 212 2.43 0.25 -7.93
N THR A 213 2.60 -0.09 -9.22
CA THR A 213 3.74 0.35 -10.02
C THR A 213 3.77 1.85 -10.14
N ASP A 214 2.63 2.49 -10.37
CA ASP A 214 2.51 3.95 -10.48
C ASP A 214 2.90 4.64 -9.19
N VAL A 215 2.46 4.12 -8.04
CA VAL A 215 2.86 4.63 -6.72
C VAL A 215 4.37 4.52 -6.52
N VAL A 216 4.97 3.37 -6.86
CA VAL A 216 6.41 3.14 -6.68
C VAL A 216 7.23 4.04 -7.61
N SER A 217 6.82 4.19 -8.88
CA SER A 217 7.49 5.05 -9.86
C SER A 217 7.33 6.53 -9.52
N ALA A 218 6.17 6.97 -9.06
CA ALA A 218 5.94 8.32 -8.57
C ALA A 218 6.82 8.64 -7.37
N SER A 219 6.89 7.76 -6.38
CA SER A 219 7.77 7.90 -5.23
C SER A 219 9.24 7.99 -5.65
N GLN A 220 9.69 7.13 -6.58
CA GLN A 220 11.03 7.21 -7.17
C GLN A 220 11.29 8.53 -7.89
N ALA A 221 10.26 9.09 -8.50
CA ALA A 221 10.30 10.41 -9.10
C ALA A 221 10.27 11.56 -8.08
N GLY A 222 10.08 11.30 -6.78
CA GLY A 222 10.00 12.29 -5.72
C GLY A 222 8.60 12.89 -5.54
N ILE A 223 7.57 12.28 -6.15
CA ILE A 223 6.16 12.62 -5.94
C ILE A 223 5.65 11.68 -4.85
N THR A 224 5.51 12.18 -3.62
CA THR A 224 5.34 11.34 -2.43
C THR A 224 3.91 11.28 -1.90
N ASN A 225 2.97 12.01 -2.50
CA ASN A 225 1.56 12.04 -2.15
C ASN A 225 0.70 11.10 -3.02
N VAL A 226 1.31 10.08 -3.65
CA VAL A 226 0.63 9.14 -4.54
C VAL A 226 0.25 7.85 -3.81
N VAL A 227 -1.00 7.42 -4.00
CA VAL A 227 -1.57 6.22 -3.37
C VAL A 227 -2.49 5.46 -4.35
N CYS A 228 -2.79 4.19 -4.08
CA CYS A 228 -3.75 3.42 -4.88
C CYS A 228 -4.55 2.37 -4.08
N SER A 229 -5.62 1.86 -4.70
CA SER A 229 -6.51 0.83 -4.11
C SER A 229 -5.97 -0.59 -4.17
N SER A 230 -4.90 -0.85 -4.91
CA SER A 230 -4.28 -2.18 -5.07
C SER A 230 -5.11 -3.22 -5.82
N GLY A 231 -5.62 -2.85 -6.99
CA GLY A 231 -6.29 -3.77 -7.92
C GLY A 231 -7.73 -4.12 -7.52
N THR A 232 -8.39 -3.19 -6.86
CA THR A 232 -9.84 -3.18 -6.62
C THR A 232 -10.40 -1.80 -6.98
N SER A 233 -11.68 -1.71 -7.32
CA SER A 233 -12.34 -0.40 -7.41
C SER A 233 -12.23 0.35 -6.09
N LEU A 234 -12.15 1.68 -6.16
CA LEU A 234 -12.17 2.55 -4.98
C LEU A 234 -13.43 2.29 -4.14
N THR A 235 -13.28 2.33 -2.82
CA THR A 235 -14.38 2.07 -1.88
C THR A 235 -14.58 3.23 -0.91
N ILE A 236 -15.78 3.30 -0.32
CA ILE A 236 -16.09 4.26 0.75
C ILE A 236 -15.15 4.06 1.96
N GLY A 237 -14.79 2.81 2.30
CA GLY A 237 -13.87 2.52 3.39
C GLY A 237 -12.47 3.12 3.17
N GLN A 238 -11.97 3.06 1.94
CA GLN A 238 -10.71 3.69 1.53
C GLN A 238 -10.80 5.22 1.57
N LEU A 239 -11.89 5.81 1.07
CA LEU A 239 -12.10 7.26 1.14
C LEU A 239 -12.20 7.75 2.59
N LYS A 240 -12.91 7.05 3.46
CA LYS A 240 -12.95 7.37 4.90
C LYS A 240 -11.58 7.27 5.58
N LEU A 241 -10.75 6.31 5.17
CA LEU A 241 -9.38 6.23 5.65
C LEU A 241 -8.56 7.43 5.15
N LEU A 242 -8.64 7.76 3.85
CA LEU A 242 -7.92 8.86 3.24
C LEU A 242 -8.33 10.21 3.83
N ALA A 243 -9.62 10.40 4.13
CA ALA A 243 -10.19 11.61 4.73
C ALA A 243 -9.59 11.99 6.10
N ARG A 244 -8.88 11.07 6.77
CA ARG A 244 -8.13 11.38 8.00
C ARG A 244 -6.87 12.20 7.74
N TYR A 245 -6.42 12.26 6.50
CA TYR A 245 -5.18 12.91 6.08
C TYR A 245 -5.43 14.13 5.20
N THR A 246 -6.37 14.02 4.26
CA THR A 246 -6.71 15.10 3.33
C THR A 246 -8.13 14.95 2.82
N LYS A 247 -8.72 16.07 2.37
CA LYS A 247 -9.96 16.11 1.60
C LYS A 247 -9.72 16.50 0.14
N ASP A 248 -8.49 16.78 -0.23
CA ASP A 248 -8.12 17.11 -1.61
C ASP A 248 -7.63 15.84 -2.30
N ILE A 249 -8.26 15.46 -3.42
CA ILE A 249 -7.92 14.27 -4.18
C ILE A 249 -7.82 14.58 -5.67
N THR A 250 -6.75 14.15 -6.31
CA THR A 250 -6.57 14.17 -7.76
C THR A 250 -6.57 12.72 -8.26
N PHE A 251 -7.54 12.34 -9.10
CA PHE A 251 -7.54 11.04 -9.76
C PHE A 251 -6.66 11.09 -11.01
N ALA A 252 -5.74 10.13 -11.12
CA ALA A 252 -4.84 9.97 -12.27
C ALA A 252 -4.85 8.49 -12.69
N PHE A 253 -5.86 8.10 -13.46
CA PHE A 253 -6.06 6.74 -13.96
C PHE A 253 -5.62 6.64 -15.42
N ASP A 254 -5.51 5.41 -15.91
CA ASP A 254 -5.08 5.12 -17.26
C ASP A 254 -6.03 5.78 -18.29
N SER A 255 -5.51 6.16 -19.46
CA SER A 255 -6.28 6.88 -20.50
C SER A 255 -7.26 6.01 -21.28
N ASP A 256 -7.31 4.70 -20.99
CA ASP A 256 -8.21 3.76 -21.66
C ASP A 256 -9.68 3.87 -21.20
N THR A 257 -10.59 3.18 -21.91
CA THR A 257 -12.02 3.19 -21.59
C THR A 257 -12.32 2.65 -20.20
N ALA A 258 -11.52 1.71 -19.70
CA ALA A 258 -11.70 1.13 -18.36
C ALA A 258 -11.31 2.15 -17.29
N GLY A 259 -10.20 2.86 -17.47
CA GLY A 259 -9.77 3.94 -16.58
C GLY A 259 -10.75 5.09 -16.54
N LEU A 260 -11.29 5.54 -17.69
CA LEU A 260 -12.34 6.56 -17.76
C LEU A 260 -13.59 6.14 -16.96
N THR A 261 -14.05 4.89 -17.13
CA THR A 261 -15.20 4.35 -16.37
C THR A 261 -14.89 4.30 -14.86
N ALA A 262 -13.66 3.96 -14.50
CA ALA A 262 -13.23 3.92 -13.12
C ALA A 262 -13.17 5.33 -12.50
N ILE A 263 -12.71 6.35 -13.24
CA ILE A 263 -12.73 7.77 -12.79
C ILE A 263 -14.16 8.23 -12.50
N HIS A 264 -15.12 7.99 -13.39
CA HIS A 264 -16.52 8.37 -13.17
C HIS A 264 -17.07 7.82 -11.84
N ARG A 265 -16.86 6.53 -11.58
CA ARG A 265 -17.27 5.89 -10.32
C ARG A 265 -16.52 6.44 -9.11
N ALA A 266 -15.22 6.73 -9.27
CA ALA A 266 -14.39 7.28 -8.20
C ALA A 266 -14.86 8.70 -7.81
N ILE A 267 -15.19 9.54 -8.79
CA ILE A 267 -15.76 10.89 -8.58
C ILE A 267 -17.05 10.78 -7.76
N GLU A 268 -18.03 9.98 -8.20
CA GLU A 268 -19.30 9.82 -7.49
C GLU A 268 -19.12 9.41 -6.02
N LEU A 269 -18.19 8.48 -5.75
CA LEU A 269 -17.92 8.04 -4.38
C LEU A 269 -17.23 9.13 -3.55
N ALA A 270 -16.28 9.85 -4.14
CA ALA A 270 -15.53 10.89 -3.46
C ALA A 270 -16.39 12.13 -3.15
N GLU A 271 -17.33 12.49 -4.04
CA GLU A 271 -18.33 13.54 -3.80
C GLU A 271 -19.20 13.22 -2.59
N ARG A 272 -19.68 11.97 -2.46
CA ARG A 272 -20.47 11.52 -1.30
C ARG A 272 -19.71 11.64 0.02
N GLU A 273 -18.40 11.52 -0.02
CA GLU A 273 -17.52 11.66 1.16
C GLU A 273 -16.96 13.10 1.29
N SER A 274 -17.48 14.07 0.52
CA SER A 274 -17.13 15.50 0.55
C SER A 274 -15.63 15.77 0.31
N PHE A 275 -15.07 15.16 -0.74
CA PHE A 275 -13.74 15.49 -1.23
C PHE A 275 -13.77 16.66 -2.22
N ASN A 276 -12.71 17.45 -2.24
CA ASN A 276 -12.38 18.39 -3.31
C ASN A 276 -11.66 17.59 -4.41
N ILE A 277 -12.27 17.47 -5.58
CA ILE A 277 -11.83 16.52 -6.60
C ILE A 277 -11.24 17.24 -7.80
N LYS A 278 -10.09 16.76 -8.24
CA LYS A 278 -9.47 17.06 -9.53
C LYS A 278 -9.21 15.79 -10.31
N VAL A 279 -8.99 15.92 -11.62
CA VAL A 279 -8.61 14.82 -12.52
C VAL A 279 -7.33 15.22 -13.26
N ALA A 280 -6.33 14.37 -13.23
CA ALA A 280 -5.12 14.46 -14.03
C ALA A 280 -5.24 13.48 -15.22
N MET A 281 -5.47 14.01 -16.40
CA MET A 281 -5.64 13.21 -17.62
C MET A 281 -4.28 12.86 -18.19
N ILE A 282 -3.87 11.61 -18.03
CA ILE A 282 -2.62 11.09 -18.63
C ILE A 282 -2.73 11.23 -20.16
N PRO A 283 -1.73 11.82 -20.85
CA PRO A 283 -1.75 11.94 -22.30
C PRO A 283 -1.87 10.59 -23.01
N GLU A 284 -2.65 10.52 -24.09
CA GLU A 284 -3.01 9.26 -24.78
C GLU A 284 -1.83 8.50 -25.38
N GLU A 285 -0.70 9.19 -25.61
CA GLU A 285 0.55 8.57 -26.04
C GLU A 285 1.22 7.69 -24.99
N PHE A 286 0.78 7.76 -23.70
CA PHE A 286 1.27 6.93 -22.59
C PHE A 286 0.18 5.98 -22.11
N ASN A 287 0.57 4.71 -21.83
CA ASN A 287 -0.39 3.71 -21.35
C ASN A 287 -0.83 3.94 -19.90
N ASP A 288 0.11 4.35 -19.06
CA ASP A 288 -0.07 4.56 -17.64
C ASP A 288 0.85 5.66 -17.09
N LEU A 289 0.73 5.99 -15.81
CA LEU A 289 1.56 7.00 -15.17
C LEU A 289 3.04 6.57 -15.10
N ASP A 290 3.35 5.28 -15.00
CA ASP A 290 4.72 4.75 -15.00
C ASP A 290 5.45 5.09 -16.31
N ASP A 291 4.80 4.85 -17.46
CA ASP A 291 5.31 5.21 -18.78
C ASP A 291 5.53 6.74 -18.91
N TYR A 292 4.58 7.56 -18.45
CA TYR A 292 4.69 9.01 -18.54
C TYR A 292 5.82 9.57 -17.65
N LEU A 293 5.94 9.07 -16.41
CA LEU A 293 7.03 9.45 -15.51
C LEU A 293 8.42 9.06 -16.06
N ALA A 294 8.50 7.94 -16.78
CA ALA A 294 9.74 7.51 -17.42
C ALA A 294 10.15 8.42 -18.58
N ALA A 295 9.18 8.94 -19.34
CA ALA A 295 9.40 9.83 -20.48
C ALA A 295 9.68 11.28 -20.07
N ASP A 296 8.81 11.88 -19.26
CA ASP A 296 8.95 13.24 -18.74
C ASP A 296 8.43 13.41 -17.32
N LYS A 297 9.32 13.20 -16.38
CA LYS A 297 9.04 13.35 -14.95
C LYS A 297 8.50 14.73 -14.56
N LYS A 298 9.01 15.82 -15.20
CA LYS A 298 8.60 17.19 -14.86
C LYS A 298 7.19 17.48 -15.33
N ALA A 299 6.87 17.11 -16.57
CA ALA A 299 5.54 17.28 -17.13
C ALA A 299 4.51 16.43 -16.38
N ALA A 300 4.84 15.15 -16.06
CA ALA A 300 3.98 14.28 -15.26
C ALA A 300 3.73 14.86 -13.87
N GLY A 301 4.79 15.32 -13.17
CA GLY A 301 4.65 15.95 -11.85
C GLY A 301 3.79 17.22 -11.87
N LYS A 302 3.93 18.05 -12.91
CA LYS A 302 3.09 19.24 -13.12
C LYS A 302 1.63 18.85 -13.32
N LEU A 303 1.35 17.88 -14.20
CA LEU A 303 0.01 17.35 -14.46
C LEU A 303 -0.68 16.89 -13.18
N LEU A 304 0.02 16.10 -12.35
CA LEU A 304 -0.52 15.57 -11.10
C LEU A 304 -0.82 16.65 -10.06
N SER A 305 0.00 17.71 -10.01
CA SER A 305 -0.18 18.81 -9.05
C SER A 305 -1.28 19.80 -9.47
N GLU A 306 -1.40 20.07 -10.76
CA GLU A 306 -2.36 21.03 -11.28
C GLU A 306 -3.76 20.41 -11.40
N GLY A 307 -3.92 19.27 -12.08
CA GLY A 307 -5.18 18.60 -12.34
C GLY A 307 -6.27 19.55 -12.87
N ILE A 308 -7.30 19.05 -13.49
CA ILE A 308 -8.43 19.86 -13.92
C ILE A 308 -9.64 19.63 -12.98
N PRO A 309 -10.53 20.63 -12.79
CA PRO A 309 -11.78 20.45 -12.07
C PRO A 309 -12.64 19.37 -12.69
N VAL A 310 -13.47 18.70 -11.88
CA VAL A 310 -14.38 17.64 -12.34
C VAL A 310 -15.29 18.10 -13.49
N PHE A 311 -15.79 19.35 -13.43
CA PHE A 311 -16.62 19.91 -14.49
C PHE A 311 -15.91 19.96 -15.83
N ASP A 312 -14.65 20.43 -15.84
CA ASP A 312 -13.83 20.52 -17.06
C ASP A 312 -13.50 19.12 -17.61
N PHE A 313 -13.25 18.16 -16.70
CA PHE A 313 -13.06 16.76 -17.09
C PHE A 313 -14.28 16.19 -17.81
N PHE A 314 -15.48 16.39 -17.29
CA PHE A 314 -16.71 15.92 -17.95
C PHE A 314 -16.93 16.59 -19.30
N LEU A 315 -16.66 17.88 -19.40
CA LEU A 315 -16.78 18.62 -20.66
C LEU A 315 -15.80 18.09 -21.73
N VAL A 316 -14.53 17.90 -21.36
CA VAL A 316 -13.51 17.32 -22.27
C VAL A 316 -13.87 15.90 -22.66
N SER A 317 -14.35 15.08 -21.72
CA SER A 317 -14.74 13.69 -21.99
C SER A 317 -15.96 13.56 -22.89
N ALA A 318 -16.90 14.51 -22.84
CA ALA A 318 -18.08 14.53 -23.68
C ALA A 318 -17.79 15.00 -25.14
N LEU A 319 -16.68 15.68 -25.35
CA LEU A 319 -16.24 16.18 -26.65
C LEU A 319 -15.32 15.20 -27.41
N ARG A 320 -14.88 14.11 -26.75
CA ARG A 320 -14.12 13.01 -27.34
C ARG A 320 -15.06 11.91 -27.84
#